data_c87889a88ea274a0bfd0148b5984350d
#
_entry.id   c87889a88ea274a0bfd0148b5984350d
#
_cell.length_a   1.000
_cell.length_b   1.000
_cell.length_c   1.000
_cell.angle_alpha   90.00
_cell.angle_beta   90.00
_cell.angle_gamma   90.00
#
_symmetry.space_group_name_H-M   'P 1'
#
loop_
_entity.id
_entity.type
_entity.pdbx_description
1 polymer ?
#
loop_
_entity_poly.entity_id
_entity_poly.type
_entity_poly.pdbx_seq_one_letter_code
_entity_poly.pdbx_strand_id
1 'polypeptide(L)'
;MALKLAKPYRRHPFPLDEQLRAKFCFLTKRKKSIEAMAPKKRLQGVDDKLQKLLDANMDEAPARRRAREAFKEIQLGIDHILFKTPTDGLKIEESYEVNSRGLEIFCKSWLPEASRPKAIVCYCHGYGDTCTFFFEGIARKLASYGYGVFAMDYPGFGLSEGLHCHIPSFDILVDDVIEHYSNVKENPEFRTLPSFLFGQSLGGAVALKVHLKQPSAWNGAILVAPMCKIADDMVPPWALTQILICVAKFLPTKKLVPQKNLAEAAFKDLKKREMTAYNVIAYKDKPRLWTAVEMLRTTEEIERRLEEVCQFHDFSFITVIF
;
A
#
# COMPACT_ATOMS: atom_id res chain seq x y z
N MET A 1 22.83 -24.51 32.21
CA MET A 1 21.43 -24.16 32.40
C MET A 1 20.75 -24.38 31.04
N ALA A 2 19.99 -25.47 30.91
CA ALA A 2 19.58 -26.01 29.62
C ALA A 2 18.27 -25.38 29.13
N LEU A 3 18.29 -24.77 27.94
CA LEU A 3 17.10 -24.29 27.26
C LEU A 3 16.32 -25.48 26.68
N LYS A 4 15.07 -25.62 27.11
CA LYS A 4 14.12 -26.60 26.59
C LYS A 4 13.65 -26.17 25.21
N LEU A 5 14.02 -26.94 24.18
CA LEU A 5 13.47 -26.85 22.82
C LEU A 5 11.99 -27.27 22.80
N ALA A 6 11.14 -26.40 22.28
CA ALA A 6 9.74 -26.70 22.06
C ALA A 6 9.58 -27.62 20.84
N LYS A 7 8.74 -28.66 20.96
CA LYS A 7 8.46 -29.64 19.90
C LYS A 7 7.62 -29.03 18.75
N PRO A 8 7.83 -29.45 17.49
CA PRO A 8 7.05 -28.96 16.36
C PRO A 8 5.61 -29.51 16.39
N TYR A 9 4.66 -28.61 16.14
CA TYR A 9 3.22 -28.88 16.07
C TYR A 9 2.88 -29.63 14.78
N ARG A 10 2.40 -30.90 14.89
CA ARG A 10 1.90 -31.72 13.79
C ARG A 10 0.52 -31.25 13.36
N ARG A 11 0.36 -30.89 12.09
CA ARG A 11 -0.92 -30.62 11.44
C ARG A 11 -1.68 -31.92 11.19
N HIS A 12 -2.90 -32.03 11.74
CA HIS A 12 -3.91 -32.97 11.26
C HIS A 12 -4.99 -32.18 10.50
N PRO A 13 -5.40 -32.60 9.30
CA PRO A 13 -6.52 -31.99 8.59
C PRO A 13 -7.83 -32.58 9.15
N PHE A 14 -8.71 -31.72 9.67
CA PHE A 14 -10.09 -32.08 9.97
C PHE A 14 -10.94 -31.94 8.70
N PRO A 15 -11.72 -32.94 8.29
CA PRO A 15 -12.72 -32.81 7.24
C PRO A 15 -13.93 -32.05 7.79
N LEU A 16 -14.28 -30.93 7.16
CA LEU A 16 -15.49 -30.17 7.47
C LEU A 16 -16.66 -30.72 6.66
N ASP A 17 -17.72 -31.07 7.38
CA ASP A 17 -18.99 -31.63 6.95
C ASP A 17 -19.70 -30.78 5.87
N GLU A 18 -20.19 -31.42 4.81
CA GLU A 18 -20.95 -30.79 3.71
C GLU A 18 -22.24 -30.10 4.17
N GLN A 19 -22.81 -30.52 5.29
CA GLN A 19 -24.02 -29.89 5.87
C GLN A 19 -23.78 -28.46 6.39
N LEU A 20 -22.55 -28.14 6.83
CA LEU A 20 -22.16 -26.77 7.20
C LEU A 20 -22.02 -25.86 5.97
N ARG A 21 -21.58 -26.40 4.82
CA ARG A 21 -21.53 -25.64 3.57
C ARG A 21 -22.91 -25.21 3.07
N ALA A 22 -23.90 -26.08 3.18
CA ALA A 22 -25.27 -25.80 2.73
C ALA A 22 -25.97 -24.76 3.61
N LYS A 23 -25.79 -24.78 4.94
CA LYS A 23 -26.37 -23.79 5.87
C LYS A 23 -25.79 -22.41 5.72
N PHE A 24 -24.48 -22.28 5.43
CA PHE A 24 -23.86 -20.98 5.17
C PHE A 24 -24.30 -20.37 3.84
N CYS A 25 -24.53 -21.18 2.81
CA CYS A 25 -25.04 -20.70 1.52
C CYS A 25 -26.47 -20.14 1.61
N PHE A 26 -27.30 -20.64 2.56
CA PHE A 26 -28.68 -20.17 2.76
C PHE A 26 -28.75 -18.84 3.51
N LEU A 27 -27.80 -18.55 4.40
CA LEU A 27 -27.72 -17.29 5.14
C LEU A 27 -27.24 -16.12 4.28
N THR A 28 -26.47 -16.38 3.22
CA THR A 28 -25.97 -15.35 2.31
C THR A 28 -26.99 -14.90 1.27
N LYS A 29 -28.03 -15.68 0.99
CA LYS A 29 -29.10 -15.31 0.03
C LYS A 29 -30.18 -14.38 0.60
N ARG A 30 -30.24 -14.14 1.91
CA ARG A 30 -31.34 -13.40 2.56
C ARG A 30 -30.99 -12.02 3.08
N LYS A 31 -29.80 -11.47 2.81
CA LYS A 31 -29.47 -10.06 3.08
C LYS A 31 -28.84 -9.39 1.89
N LYS A 32 -29.61 -9.15 0.82
CA LYS A 32 -29.52 -7.92 0.06
C LYS A 32 -30.24 -6.82 0.84
N SER A 33 -29.80 -6.54 2.06
CA SER A 33 -30.00 -5.22 2.63
C SER A 33 -28.93 -4.35 2.01
N ILE A 34 -29.36 -3.41 1.21
CA ILE A 34 -28.62 -2.21 0.84
C ILE A 34 -28.11 -1.65 2.18
N GLU A 35 -26.84 -1.95 2.56
CA GLU A 35 -26.12 -1.14 3.52
C GLU A 35 -26.02 0.22 2.84
N ALA A 36 -26.93 1.12 3.18
CA ALA A 36 -26.83 2.53 2.82
C ALA A 36 -25.49 2.99 3.41
N MET A 37 -24.47 3.13 2.56
CA MET A 37 -23.21 3.75 2.96
C MET A 37 -23.58 5.10 3.59
N ALA A 38 -23.15 5.32 4.83
CA ALA A 38 -23.29 6.63 5.45
C ALA A 38 -22.77 7.69 4.46
N PRO A 39 -23.50 8.79 4.26
CA PRO A 39 -23.13 9.79 3.26
C PRO A 39 -21.69 10.25 3.56
N LYS A 40 -20.81 10.12 2.57
CA LYS A 40 -19.43 10.59 2.69
C LYS A 40 -19.47 12.10 2.95
N LYS A 41 -18.69 12.58 3.94
CA LYS A 41 -18.60 14.02 4.26
C LYS A 41 -18.30 14.78 2.97
N ARG A 42 -19.15 15.74 2.61
CA ARG A 42 -18.96 16.57 1.42
C ARG A 42 -17.68 17.38 1.58
N LEU A 43 -16.79 17.29 0.58
CA LEU A 43 -15.56 18.07 0.55
C LEU A 43 -15.84 19.50 0.09
N GLN A 44 -15.05 20.44 0.61
CA GLN A 44 -15.17 21.85 0.20
C GLN A 44 -14.70 22.01 -1.25
N GLY A 45 -15.44 22.81 -2.04
CA GLY A 45 -15.13 23.03 -3.46
C GLY A 45 -15.63 21.93 -4.42
N VAL A 46 -16.41 20.96 -3.93
CA VAL A 46 -16.95 19.85 -4.74
C VAL A 46 -18.41 20.14 -5.09
N ASP A 47 -18.71 20.17 -6.39
CA ASP A 47 -20.08 20.28 -6.90
C ASP A 47 -20.82 18.93 -6.89
N ASP A 48 -22.10 18.90 -7.22
CA ASP A 48 -22.90 17.67 -7.20
C ASP A 48 -22.49 16.66 -8.27
N LYS A 49 -21.92 17.11 -9.39
CA LYS A 49 -21.42 16.24 -10.46
C LYS A 49 -20.16 15.50 -10.00
N LEU A 50 -19.22 16.24 -9.41
CA LEU A 50 -18.00 15.65 -8.85
C LEU A 50 -18.33 14.76 -7.66
N GLN A 51 -19.26 15.17 -6.77
CA GLN A 51 -19.69 14.33 -5.64
C GLN A 51 -20.21 12.96 -6.09
N LYS A 52 -20.98 12.88 -7.19
CA LYS A 52 -21.45 11.61 -7.76
C LYS A 52 -20.29 10.70 -8.21
N LEU A 53 -19.21 11.28 -8.75
CA LEU A 53 -18.00 10.51 -9.09
C LEU A 53 -17.28 10.00 -7.84
N LEU A 54 -17.22 10.82 -6.79
CA LEU A 54 -16.59 10.43 -5.52
C LEU A 54 -17.41 9.38 -4.75
N ASP A 55 -18.72 9.34 -4.95
CA ASP A 55 -19.64 8.37 -4.34
C ASP A 55 -19.74 7.07 -5.15
N ALA A 56 -19.13 7.02 -6.34
CA ALA A 56 -19.09 5.81 -7.15
C ALA A 56 -18.38 4.67 -6.43
N ASN A 57 -18.64 3.44 -6.87
CA ASN A 57 -17.93 2.26 -6.35
C ASN A 57 -16.44 2.31 -6.76
N MET A 58 -15.57 2.60 -5.80
CA MET A 58 -14.12 2.69 -6.01
C MET A 58 -13.42 1.33 -6.00
N ASP A 59 -14.15 0.23 -5.90
CA ASP A 59 -13.55 -1.11 -5.95
C ASP A 59 -12.88 -1.40 -7.32
N GLU A 60 -13.36 -0.74 -8.39
CA GLU A 60 -12.85 -0.87 -9.74
C GLU A 60 -11.90 0.28 -10.13
N ALA A 61 -10.78 -0.01 -10.79
CA ALA A 61 -9.79 0.98 -11.23
C ALA A 61 -10.38 2.09 -12.14
N PRO A 62 -11.27 1.81 -13.11
CA PRO A 62 -11.85 2.85 -13.95
C PRO A 62 -12.60 3.92 -13.15
N ALA A 63 -13.26 3.57 -12.04
CA ALA A 63 -13.94 4.55 -11.19
C ALA A 63 -12.92 5.44 -10.45
N ARG A 64 -11.83 4.86 -9.93
CA ARG A 64 -10.75 5.60 -9.28
C ARG A 64 -10.06 6.55 -10.25
N ARG A 65 -9.78 6.11 -11.48
CA ARG A 65 -9.17 6.94 -12.54
C ARG A 65 -10.04 8.15 -12.89
N ARG A 66 -11.35 7.94 -13.08
CA ARG A 66 -12.29 9.05 -13.33
C ARG A 66 -12.36 10.02 -12.16
N ALA A 67 -12.42 9.51 -10.94
CA ALA A 67 -12.45 10.35 -9.74
C ALA A 67 -11.17 11.19 -9.60
N ARG A 68 -10.01 10.58 -9.81
CA ARG A 68 -8.71 11.28 -9.77
C ARG A 68 -8.62 12.36 -10.83
N GLU A 69 -9.00 12.08 -12.06
CA GLU A 69 -8.94 13.06 -13.15
C GLU A 69 -9.86 14.25 -12.90
N ALA A 70 -11.08 14.00 -12.47
CA ALA A 70 -12.04 15.05 -12.15
C ALA A 70 -11.66 15.90 -10.92
N PHE A 71 -10.81 15.35 -10.03
CA PHE A 71 -10.40 16.01 -8.79
C PHE A 71 -9.00 16.65 -8.86
N LYS A 72 -8.27 16.47 -9.96
CA LYS A 72 -6.88 16.86 -10.13
C LYS A 72 -6.62 18.34 -9.83
N GLU A 73 -7.43 19.23 -10.41
CA GLU A 73 -7.30 20.68 -10.20
C GLU A 73 -7.58 21.10 -8.75
N ILE A 74 -8.55 20.46 -8.10
CA ILE A 74 -8.85 20.72 -6.68
C ILE A 74 -7.68 20.27 -5.82
N GLN A 75 -7.08 19.12 -6.11
CA GLN A 75 -5.91 18.62 -5.41
C GLN A 75 -4.72 19.59 -5.53
N LEU A 76 -4.44 20.10 -6.72
CA LEU A 76 -3.37 21.06 -6.97
C LEU A 76 -3.60 22.40 -6.25
N GLY A 77 -4.85 22.79 -6.04
CA GLY A 77 -5.26 23.97 -5.30
C GLY A 77 -5.19 23.84 -3.76
N ILE A 78 -4.90 22.67 -3.20
CA ILE A 78 -4.82 22.45 -1.75
C ILE A 78 -3.66 23.29 -1.15
N ASP A 79 -3.99 24.09 -0.13
CA ASP A 79 -3.01 24.90 0.59
C ASP A 79 -2.14 24.06 1.53
N HIS A 80 -1.21 23.32 0.96
CA HIS A 80 -0.25 22.51 1.68
C HIS A 80 1.11 22.53 1.00
N ILE A 81 2.18 22.59 1.78
CA ILE A 81 3.56 22.70 1.30
C ILE A 81 3.94 21.60 0.29
N LEU A 82 3.45 20.37 0.46
CA LEU A 82 3.76 19.26 -0.43
C LEU A 82 3.13 19.44 -1.83
N PHE A 83 1.99 20.12 -1.96
CA PHE A 83 1.40 20.43 -3.26
C PHE A 83 1.99 21.69 -3.89
N LYS A 84 2.52 22.62 -3.07
CA LYS A 84 3.18 23.85 -3.50
C LYS A 84 4.66 23.66 -3.83
N THR A 85 5.22 22.45 -3.68
CA THR A 85 6.61 22.18 -4.08
C THR A 85 6.77 22.44 -5.58
N PRO A 86 7.72 23.29 -6.01
CA PRO A 86 7.90 23.63 -7.42
C PRO A 86 8.15 22.40 -8.29
N THR A 87 7.77 22.53 -9.56
CA THR A 87 8.01 21.53 -10.61
C THR A 87 9.01 21.98 -11.63
N ASP A 88 9.49 23.24 -11.52
CA ASP A 88 10.44 23.82 -12.47
C ASP A 88 11.74 23.01 -12.51
N GLY A 89 12.22 22.69 -13.71
CA GLY A 89 13.41 21.87 -13.92
C GLY A 89 13.23 20.38 -13.62
N LEU A 90 11.98 19.92 -13.49
CA LEU A 90 11.65 18.52 -13.29
C LEU A 90 10.85 17.96 -14.48
N LYS A 91 11.30 16.82 -14.99
CA LYS A 91 10.54 15.97 -15.92
C LYS A 91 9.67 15.03 -15.06
N ILE A 92 8.35 15.21 -15.13
CA ILE A 92 7.36 14.40 -14.39
C ILE A 92 6.53 13.63 -15.40
N GLU A 93 6.53 12.31 -15.30
CA GLU A 93 5.82 11.43 -16.23
C GLU A 93 4.88 10.49 -15.47
N GLU A 94 3.69 10.28 -16.02
CA GLU A 94 2.70 9.29 -15.59
C GLU A 94 2.49 8.30 -16.73
N SER A 95 2.52 7.02 -16.44
CA SER A 95 2.33 5.95 -17.41
C SER A 95 1.50 4.81 -16.85
N TYR A 96 1.01 3.96 -17.77
CA TYR A 96 0.42 2.67 -17.42
C TYR A 96 1.23 1.58 -18.13
N GLU A 97 1.69 0.60 -17.35
CA GLU A 97 2.48 -0.52 -17.83
C GLU A 97 1.75 -1.82 -17.51
N VAL A 98 1.82 -2.80 -18.41
CA VAL A 98 1.25 -4.12 -18.16
C VAL A 98 2.33 -5.01 -17.56
N ASN A 99 2.12 -5.51 -16.34
CA ASN A 99 3.05 -6.41 -15.69
C ASN A 99 2.97 -7.84 -16.25
N SER A 100 3.87 -8.73 -15.82
CA SER A 100 3.93 -10.12 -16.26
C SER A 100 2.65 -10.92 -16.00
N ARG A 101 1.80 -10.45 -15.09
CA ARG A 101 0.48 -11.05 -14.78
C ARG A 101 -0.68 -10.50 -15.62
N GLY A 102 -0.39 -9.59 -16.56
CA GLY A 102 -1.37 -8.97 -17.44
C GLY A 102 -2.19 -7.86 -16.77
N LEU A 103 -1.76 -7.32 -15.62
CA LEU A 103 -2.43 -6.22 -14.93
C LEU A 103 -1.85 -4.88 -15.35
N GLU A 104 -2.72 -3.90 -15.56
CA GLU A 104 -2.33 -2.53 -15.90
C GLU A 104 -1.97 -1.75 -14.63
N ILE A 105 -0.69 -1.41 -14.50
CA ILE A 105 -0.07 -0.79 -13.33
C ILE A 105 0.20 0.68 -13.63
N PHE A 106 -0.28 1.55 -12.76
CA PHE A 106 0.03 2.98 -12.81
C PHE A 106 1.42 3.24 -12.23
N CYS A 107 2.23 3.93 -13.03
CA CYS A 107 3.60 4.29 -12.70
C CYS A 107 3.80 5.79 -12.81
N LYS A 108 4.68 6.34 -11.99
CA LYS A 108 5.03 7.75 -12.01
C LYS A 108 6.50 7.97 -11.73
N SER A 109 7.11 8.92 -12.46
CA SER A 109 8.50 9.30 -12.26
C SER A 109 8.68 10.80 -12.14
N TRP A 110 9.71 11.21 -11.40
CA TRP A 110 10.16 12.57 -11.24
C TRP A 110 11.68 12.59 -11.41
N LEU A 111 12.13 13.22 -12.48
CA LEU A 111 13.54 13.29 -12.85
C LEU A 111 14.02 14.73 -12.91
N PRO A 112 15.28 15.03 -12.54
CA PRO A 112 15.88 16.31 -12.86
C PRO A 112 15.98 16.46 -14.37
N GLU A 113 15.51 17.59 -14.95
CA GLU A 113 15.47 17.80 -16.39
C GLU A 113 16.86 18.12 -16.97
N ALA A 114 17.64 18.89 -16.22
CA ALA A 114 18.92 19.46 -16.72
C ALA A 114 20.13 18.53 -16.50
N SER A 115 19.99 17.41 -15.78
CA SER A 115 21.13 16.56 -15.43
C SER A 115 20.72 15.11 -15.21
N ARG A 116 21.68 14.18 -15.42
CA ARG A 116 21.49 12.79 -15.04
C ARG A 116 21.30 12.68 -13.51
N PRO A 117 20.37 11.84 -13.04
CA PRO A 117 20.19 11.62 -11.62
C PRO A 117 21.47 11.13 -10.91
N LYS A 118 21.67 11.54 -9.66
CA LYS A 118 22.78 11.04 -8.81
C LYS A 118 22.56 9.63 -8.32
N ALA A 119 21.30 9.27 -8.07
CA ALA A 119 20.83 7.97 -7.65
C ALA A 119 19.34 7.85 -7.95
N ILE A 120 18.80 6.64 -7.89
CA ILE A 120 17.36 6.42 -8.00
C ILE A 120 16.75 6.04 -6.65
N VAL A 121 15.54 6.52 -6.42
CA VAL A 121 14.72 6.25 -5.24
C VAL A 121 13.40 5.63 -5.69
N CYS A 122 13.13 4.40 -5.28
CA CYS A 122 11.96 3.62 -5.62
C CYS A 122 10.97 3.61 -4.45
N TYR A 123 9.80 4.23 -4.63
CA TYR A 123 8.83 4.45 -3.57
C TYR A 123 7.84 3.31 -3.44
N CYS A 124 7.71 2.81 -2.21
CA CYS A 124 6.73 1.83 -1.79
C CYS A 124 5.70 2.51 -0.87
N HIS A 125 4.47 2.71 -1.36
CA HIS A 125 3.42 3.43 -0.65
C HIS A 125 2.75 2.62 0.47
N GLY A 126 2.04 3.31 1.37
CA GLY A 126 1.32 2.72 2.49
C GLY A 126 0.01 2.02 2.10
N TYR A 127 -0.60 1.32 3.08
CA TYR A 127 -1.90 0.68 2.90
C TYR A 127 -3.00 1.71 2.55
N GLY A 128 -3.71 1.45 1.49
CA GLY A 128 -4.80 2.31 1.04
C GLY A 128 -4.38 3.61 0.38
N ASP A 129 -3.09 3.84 0.22
CA ASP A 129 -2.52 5.07 -0.35
C ASP A 129 -2.25 4.94 -1.86
N THR A 130 -1.65 5.97 -2.42
CA THR A 130 -1.23 6.10 -3.82
C THR A 130 0.02 6.95 -3.91
N CYS A 131 0.77 6.82 -4.98
CA CYS A 131 1.93 7.66 -5.26
C CYS A 131 1.57 9.08 -5.73
N THR A 132 0.28 9.39 -5.95
CA THR A 132 -0.17 10.66 -6.58
C THR A 132 -0.67 11.71 -5.58
N PHE A 133 -0.47 11.54 -4.26
CA PHE A 133 -0.97 12.48 -3.26
C PHE A 133 0.17 13.09 -2.43
N PHE A 134 0.27 12.84 -1.14
CA PHE A 134 1.30 13.47 -0.28
C PHE A 134 2.73 13.18 -0.72
N PHE A 135 2.98 11.99 -1.26
CA PHE A 135 4.30 11.64 -1.75
C PHE A 135 4.75 12.51 -2.93
N GLU A 136 3.84 13.07 -3.70
CA GLU A 136 4.11 13.98 -4.81
C GLU A 136 5.12 15.09 -4.43
N GLY A 137 4.88 15.77 -3.31
CA GLY A 137 5.77 16.85 -2.86
C GLY A 137 7.13 16.36 -2.38
N ILE A 138 7.18 15.18 -1.76
CA ILE A 138 8.43 14.53 -1.33
C ILE A 138 9.24 14.16 -2.57
N ALA A 139 8.60 13.53 -3.56
CA ALA A 139 9.24 13.14 -4.82
C ALA A 139 9.81 14.34 -5.58
N ARG A 140 9.03 15.42 -5.71
CA ARG A 140 9.50 16.69 -6.33
C ARG A 140 10.70 17.25 -5.60
N LYS A 141 10.69 17.23 -4.24
CA LYS A 141 11.81 17.70 -3.45
C LYS A 141 13.06 16.87 -3.66
N LEU A 142 12.95 15.54 -3.65
CA LEU A 142 14.08 14.65 -3.96
C LEU A 142 14.61 14.91 -5.36
N ALA A 143 13.74 15.02 -6.36
CA ALA A 143 14.12 15.28 -7.74
C ALA A 143 14.81 16.64 -7.92
N SER A 144 14.36 17.69 -7.19
CA SER A 144 15.03 19.00 -7.21
C SER A 144 16.44 18.98 -6.60
N TYR A 145 16.75 17.96 -5.78
CA TYR A 145 18.11 17.71 -5.29
C TYR A 145 18.93 16.77 -6.18
N GLY A 146 18.41 16.42 -7.36
CA GLY A 146 19.10 15.62 -8.36
C GLY A 146 18.96 14.11 -8.18
N TYR A 147 17.92 13.63 -7.52
CA TYR A 147 17.58 12.20 -7.45
C TYR A 147 16.50 11.86 -8.46
N GLY A 148 16.61 10.71 -9.12
CA GLY A 148 15.50 10.15 -9.89
C GLY A 148 14.54 9.42 -8.96
N VAL A 149 13.26 9.79 -8.96
CA VAL A 149 12.25 9.16 -8.10
C VAL A 149 11.27 8.39 -8.96
N PHE A 150 11.02 7.14 -8.60
CA PHE A 150 10.11 6.24 -9.29
C PHE A 150 9.10 5.69 -8.30
N ALA A 151 7.85 5.59 -8.72
CA ALA A 151 6.78 5.07 -7.93
C ALA A 151 5.78 4.29 -8.78
N MET A 152 5.16 3.28 -8.20
CA MET A 152 4.02 2.59 -8.76
C MET A 152 2.88 2.53 -7.74
N ASP A 153 1.65 2.52 -8.20
CA ASP A 153 0.53 2.06 -7.39
C ASP A 153 0.47 0.53 -7.49
N TYR A 154 0.44 -0.18 -6.36
CA TYR A 154 0.40 -1.65 -6.37
C TYR A 154 -0.88 -2.17 -7.04
N PRO A 155 -0.91 -3.42 -7.55
CA PRO A 155 -2.13 -4.04 -8.03
C PRO A 155 -3.27 -3.92 -7.03
N GLY A 156 -4.41 -3.37 -7.49
CA GLY A 156 -5.57 -3.08 -6.64
C GLY A 156 -5.47 -1.81 -5.79
N PHE A 157 -4.40 -1.03 -5.88
CA PHE A 157 -4.25 0.25 -5.16
C PHE A 157 -4.28 1.43 -6.12
N GLY A 158 -4.58 2.61 -5.59
CA GLY A 158 -4.54 3.86 -6.34
C GLY A 158 -5.19 3.76 -7.72
N LEU A 159 -4.42 4.01 -8.77
CA LEU A 159 -4.89 4.00 -10.17
C LEU A 159 -4.63 2.67 -10.90
N SER A 160 -3.90 1.72 -10.26
CA SER A 160 -3.61 0.41 -10.84
C SER A 160 -4.85 -0.49 -10.90
N GLU A 161 -4.84 -1.40 -11.86
CA GLU A 161 -5.89 -2.41 -12.01
C GLU A 161 -5.97 -3.36 -10.82
N GLY A 162 -7.15 -3.93 -10.59
CA GLY A 162 -7.43 -4.87 -9.51
C GLY A 162 -8.44 -4.34 -8.48
N LEU A 163 -8.90 -5.25 -7.64
CA LEU A 163 -9.89 -4.97 -6.60
C LEU A 163 -9.29 -4.10 -5.50
N HIS A 164 -9.91 -2.96 -5.21
CA HIS A 164 -9.36 -1.93 -4.33
C HIS A 164 -8.90 -2.51 -2.98
N CYS A 165 -7.61 -2.33 -2.69
CA CYS A 165 -6.92 -2.80 -1.47
C CYS A 165 -7.12 -4.30 -1.15
N HIS A 166 -7.21 -5.13 -2.18
CA HIS A 166 -7.18 -6.57 -2.04
C HIS A 166 -5.76 -7.09 -2.31
N ILE A 167 -5.15 -7.68 -1.30
CA ILE A 167 -3.86 -8.36 -1.39
C ILE A 167 -4.12 -9.87 -1.34
N PRO A 168 -4.16 -10.56 -2.49
CA PRO A 168 -4.37 -12.01 -2.51
C PRO A 168 -3.16 -12.79 -1.99
N SER A 169 -1.96 -12.23 -2.13
CA SER A 169 -0.70 -12.72 -1.57
C SER A 169 0.27 -11.54 -1.44
N PHE A 170 0.86 -11.38 -0.25
CA PHE A 170 1.84 -10.33 -0.04
C PHE A 170 3.15 -10.62 -0.81
N ASP A 171 3.51 -11.89 -0.95
CA ASP A 171 4.69 -12.28 -1.73
C ASP A 171 4.54 -11.95 -3.21
N ILE A 172 3.36 -12.17 -3.80
CA ILE A 172 3.08 -11.80 -5.19
C ILE A 172 3.11 -10.27 -5.35
N LEU A 173 2.58 -9.51 -4.39
CA LEU A 173 2.68 -8.04 -4.41
C LEU A 173 4.14 -7.58 -4.39
N VAL A 174 4.99 -8.23 -3.58
CA VAL A 174 6.43 -7.95 -3.54
C VAL A 174 7.10 -8.31 -4.87
N ASP A 175 6.70 -9.42 -5.50
CA ASP A 175 7.23 -9.81 -6.82
C ASP A 175 6.86 -8.81 -7.92
N ASP A 176 5.63 -8.27 -7.92
CA ASP A 176 5.23 -7.18 -8.83
C ASP A 176 6.10 -5.91 -8.63
N VAL A 177 6.42 -5.58 -7.38
CA VAL A 177 7.28 -4.43 -7.05
C VAL A 177 8.72 -4.68 -7.51
N ILE A 178 9.24 -5.89 -7.31
CA ILE A 178 10.56 -6.31 -7.78
C ILE A 178 10.62 -6.23 -9.32
N GLU A 179 9.62 -6.76 -10.02
CA GLU A 179 9.53 -6.71 -11.48
C GLU A 179 9.64 -5.27 -11.98
N HIS A 180 8.76 -4.39 -11.48
CA HIS A 180 8.72 -3.00 -11.94
C HIS A 180 10.04 -2.26 -11.67
N TYR A 181 10.56 -2.33 -10.45
CA TYR A 181 11.79 -1.59 -10.11
C TYR A 181 13.06 -2.22 -10.68
N SER A 182 13.06 -3.53 -10.99
CA SER A 182 14.14 -4.14 -11.76
C SER A 182 14.18 -3.56 -13.18
N ASN A 183 13.03 -3.44 -13.84
CA ASN A 183 12.94 -2.82 -15.17
C ASN A 183 13.45 -1.37 -15.16
N VAL A 184 13.10 -0.58 -14.12
CA VAL A 184 13.64 0.77 -13.94
C VAL A 184 15.16 0.74 -13.81
N LYS A 185 15.72 -0.15 -12.99
CA LYS A 185 17.17 -0.26 -12.74
C LYS A 185 17.94 -0.78 -13.95
N GLU A 186 17.33 -1.62 -14.79
CA GLU A 186 17.95 -2.15 -15.99
C GLU A 186 18.00 -1.13 -17.15
N ASN A 187 17.24 -0.04 -17.05
CA ASN A 187 17.29 1.03 -18.03
C ASN A 187 18.73 1.53 -18.21
N PRO A 188 19.27 1.60 -19.46
CA PRO A 188 20.63 2.06 -19.73
C PRO A 188 21.01 3.39 -19.07
N GLU A 189 20.04 4.26 -18.87
CA GLU A 189 20.23 5.57 -18.22
C GLU A 189 20.52 5.42 -16.71
N PHE A 190 19.93 4.40 -16.04
CA PHE A 190 19.96 4.28 -14.59
C PHE A 190 20.78 3.12 -14.05
N ARG A 191 21.09 2.09 -14.86
CA ARG A 191 21.72 0.83 -14.45
C ARG A 191 23.04 0.94 -13.67
N THR A 192 23.74 2.08 -13.80
CA THR A 192 25.00 2.31 -13.09
C THR A 192 24.86 3.21 -11.88
N LEU A 193 23.63 3.63 -11.55
CA LEU A 193 23.35 4.53 -10.42
C LEU A 193 23.09 3.73 -9.16
N PRO A 194 23.47 4.26 -7.98
CA PRO A 194 22.98 3.74 -6.72
C PRO A 194 21.46 3.75 -6.67
N SER A 195 20.87 2.72 -6.06
CA SER A 195 19.42 2.55 -5.98
C SER A 195 18.96 2.31 -4.55
N PHE A 196 17.92 3.03 -4.15
CA PHE A 196 17.38 3.04 -2.81
C PHE A 196 15.89 2.74 -2.81
N LEU A 197 15.42 2.01 -1.80
CA LEU A 197 13.99 1.85 -1.51
C LEU A 197 13.54 2.96 -0.57
N PHE A 198 12.34 3.47 -0.76
CA PHE A 198 11.67 4.38 0.18
C PHE A 198 10.32 3.77 0.54
N GLY A 199 10.20 3.21 1.74
CA GLY A 199 8.99 2.51 2.18
C GLY A 199 8.27 3.24 3.31
N GLN A 200 6.96 3.49 3.15
CA GLN A 200 6.12 4.08 4.18
C GLN A 200 5.07 3.09 4.66
N SER A 201 4.94 2.87 5.97
CA SER A 201 3.95 1.99 6.58
C SER A 201 3.99 0.58 5.96
N LEU A 202 2.89 0.10 5.32
CA LEU A 202 2.87 -1.16 4.54
C LEU A 202 3.99 -1.20 3.50
N GLY A 203 4.30 -0.09 2.85
CA GLY A 203 5.43 0.00 1.91
C GLY A 203 6.78 -0.23 2.57
N GLY A 204 6.92 0.02 3.88
CA GLY A 204 8.08 -0.37 4.66
C GLY A 204 8.21 -1.90 4.76
N ALA A 205 7.12 -2.62 4.97
CA ALA A 205 7.11 -4.08 4.93
C ALA A 205 7.43 -4.61 3.52
N VAL A 206 6.91 -3.95 2.47
CA VAL A 206 7.25 -4.28 1.08
C VAL A 206 8.76 -4.10 0.86
N ALA A 207 9.34 -2.96 1.23
CA ALA A 207 10.76 -2.68 1.07
C ALA A 207 11.65 -3.71 1.81
N LEU A 208 11.27 -4.08 3.03
CA LEU A 208 11.96 -5.13 3.79
C LEU A 208 11.87 -6.50 3.10
N LYS A 209 10.70 -6.88 2.61
CA LYS A 209 10.52 -8.14 1.87
C LYS A 209 11.27 -8.13 0.53
N VAL A 210 11.32 -7.00 -0.18
CA VAL A 210 12.16 -6.84 -1.38
C VAL A 210 13.63 -7.07 -1.02
N HIS A 211 14.12 -6.45 0.05
CA HIS A 211 15.50 -6.66 0.52
C HIS A 211 15.78 -8.13 0.90
N LEU A 212 14.85 -8.78 1.63
CA LEU A 212 14.98 -10.19 2.00
C LEU A 212 15.01 -11.15 0.78
N LYS A 213 14.32 -10.78 -0.32
CA LYS A 213 14.37 -11.54 -1.60
C LYS A 213 15.58 -11.20 -2.45
N GLN A 214 16.08 -9.96 -2.36
CA GLN A 214 17.17 -9.44 -3.18
C GLN A 214 18.18 -8.66 -2.33
N PRO A 215 18.93 -9.31 -1.43
CA PRO A 215 19.75 -8.63 -0.42
C PRO A 215 20.87 -7.75 -1.00
N SER A 216 21.38 -8.09 -2.18
CA SER A 216 22.48 -7.36 -2.84
C SER A 216 22.01 -6.40 -3.94
N ALA A 217 20.69 -6.28 -4.17
CA ALA A 217 20.17 -5.53 -5.30
C ALA A 217 20.02 -4.01 -5.02
N TRP A 218 20.15 -3.60 -3.76
CA TRP A 218 19.85 -2.24 -3.29
C TRP A 218 20.97 -1.71 -2.43
N ASN A 219 21.27 -0.40 -2.55
CA ASN A 219 22.30 0.26 -1.75
C ASN A 219 21.78 0.73 -0.39
N GLY A 220 20.46 0.73 -0.17
CA GLY A 220 19.88 1.09 1.10
C GLY A 220 18.37 1.26 1.05
N ALA A 221 17.75 1.51 2.22
CA ALA A 221 16.34 1.84 2.33
C ALA A 221 16.08 2.97 3.33
N ILE A 222 15.10 3.81 2.99
CA ILE A 222 14.50 4.81 3.87
C ILE A 222 13.16 4.24 4.32
N LEU A 223 12.98 4.01 5.61
CA LEU A 223 11.78 3.44 6.17
C LEU A 223 11.06 4.46 7.05
N VAL A 224 9.83 4.82 6.66
CA VAL A 224 9.00 5.80 7.39
C VAL A 224 7.87 5.05 8.09
N ALA A 225 7.92 4.98 9.42
CA ALA A 225 6.96 4.23 10.23
C ALA A 225 6.63 2.84 9.63
N PRO A 226 7.63 1.98 9.38
CA PRO A 226 7.44 0.75 8.63
C PRO A 226 6.52 -0.23 9.38
N MET A 227 5.67 -0.94 8.65
CA MET A 227 4.79 -1.97 9.19
C MET A 227 5.59 -3.26 9.46
N CYS A 228 6.46 -3.23 10.48
CA CYS A 228 7.20 -4.41 10.92
C CYS A 228 6.38 -5.28 11.89
N LYS A 229 5.48 -4.64 12.63
CA LYS A 229 4.54 -5.29 13.56
C LYS A 229 3.21 -4.53 13.55
N ILE A 230 2.10 -5.26 13.63
CA ILE A 230 0.79 -4.64 13.87
C ILE A 230 0.65 -4.46 15.37
N ALA A 231 0.31 -3.25 15.80
CA ALA A 231 0.15 -2.95 17.22
C ALA A 231 -0.94 -3.85 17.85
N ASP A 232 -0.69 -4.35 19.07
CA ASP A 232 -1.55 -5.34 19.72
C ASP A 232 -2.99 -4.82 19.91
N ASP A 233 -3.17 -3.52 20.10
CA ASP A 233 -4.47 -2.85 20.21
C ASP A 233 -5.21 -2.69 18.88
N MET A 234 -4.55 -2.96 17.76
CA MET A 234 -5.13 -2.99 16.41
C MET A 234 -5.55 -4.40 15.97
N VAL A 235 -5.05 -5.43 16.67
CA VAL A 235 -5.40 -6.83 16.41
C VAL A 235 -6.61 -7.21 17.27
N PRO A 236 -7.68 -7.81 16.68
CA PRO A 236 -8.79 -8.31 17.47
C PRO A 236 -8.33 -9.39 18.46
N PRO A 237 -9.08 -9.64 19.57
CA PRO A 237 -8.77 -10.72 20.51
C PRO A 237 -8.53 -12.05 19.78
N TRP A 238 -7.60 -12.85 20.27
CA TRP A 238 -7.14 -14.08 19.60
C TRP A 238 -8.26 -14.97 19.08
N ALA A 239 -9.29 -15.25 19.88
CA ALA A 239 -10.41 -16.10 19.47
C ALA A 239 -11.16 -15.53 18.25
N LEU A 240 -11.41 -14.20 18.24
CA LEU A 240 -12.05 -13.53 17.12
C LEU A 240 -11.14 -13.54 15.88
N THR A 241 -9.84 -13.34 16.05
CA THR A 241 -8.86 -13.41 14.96
C THR A 241 -8.88 -14.79 14.30
N GLN A 242 -8.92 -15.89 15.06
CA GLN A 242 -9.02 -17.24 14.49
C GLN A 242 -10.32 -17.45 13.70
N ILE A 243 -11.44 -16.94 14.19
CA ILE A 243 -12.73 -16.97 13.47
C ILE A 243 -12.62 -16.18 12.15
N LEU A 244 -12.06 -14.98 12.19
CA LEU A 244 -11.89 -14.13 11.00
C LEU A 244 -10.97 -14.79 9.98
N ILE A 245 -9.88 -15.44 10.39
CA ILE A 245 -8.98 -16.21 9.53
C ILE A 245 -9.74 -17.38 8.86
N CYS A 246 -10.58 -18.10 9.61
CA CYS A 246 -11.40 -19.16 9.04
C CYS A 246 -12.40 -18.60 8.01
N VAL A 247 -13.08 -17.52 8.33
CA VAL A 247 -14.06 -16.87 7.44
C VAL A 247 -13.37 -16.29 6.20
N ALA A 248 -12.14 -15.80 6.33
CA ALA A 248 -11.36 -15.25 5.21
C ALA A 248 -11.13 -16.27 4.09
N LYS A 249 -11.04 -17.56 4.41
CA LYS A 249 -10.88 -18.63 3.40
C LYS A 249 -12.10 -18.76 2.47
N PHE A 250 -13.30 -18.39 2.93
CA PHE A 250 -14.55 -18.48 2.18
C PHE A 250 -15.01 -17.11 1.65
N LEU A 251 -14.67 -16.04 2.33
CA LEU A 251 -15.10 -14.68 2.03
C LEU A 251 -13.91 -13.71 1.99
N PRO A 252 -12.88 -13.95 1.15
CA PRO A 252 -11.60 -13.24 1.19
C PRO A 252 -11.73 -11.73 0.97
N THR A 253 -12.67 -11.33 0.13
CA THR A 253 -12.85 -9.93 -0.30
C THR A 253 -13.77 -9.11 0.61
N LYS A 254 -14.41 -9.74 1.61
CA LYS A 254 -15.37 -9.03 2.48
C LYS A 254 -14.66 -8.11 3.47
N LYS A 255 -15.24 -6.93 3.69
CA LYS A 255 -14.74 -5.83 4.53
C LYS A 255 -15.28 -5.96 5.96
N LEU A 256 -14.89 -7.04 6.67
CA LEU A 256 -15.45 -7.40 7.98
C LEU A 256 -14.47 -7.20 9.14
N VAL A 257 -13.23 -6.84 8.88
CA VAL A 257 -12.21 -6.64 9.94
C VAL A 257 -12.60 -5.43 10.79
N PRO A 258 -12.75 -5.59 12.11
CA PRO A 258 -12.89 -4.43 13.00
C PRO A 258 -11.66 -3.55 12.89
N GLN A 259 -11.83 -2.25 12.67
CA GLN A 259 -10.73 -1.33 12.49
C GLN A 259 -10.96 -0.06 13.29
N LYS A 260 -9.93 0.42 13.99
CA LYS A 260 -9.84 1.78 14.50
C LYS A 260 -9.59 2.73 13.33
N ASN A 261 -9.95 3.99 13.49
CA ASN A 261 -9.71 5.00 12.46
C ASN A 261 -8.19 5.22 12.28
N LEU A 262 -7.64 4.68 11.19
CA LEU A 262 -6.21 4.80 10.88
C LEU A 262 -5.75 6.26 10.75
N ALA A 263 -6.61 7.15 10.24
CA ALA A 263 -6.27 8.56 10.13
C ALA A 263 -6.12 9.24 11.51
N GLU A 264 -6.87 8.78 12.53
CA GLU A 264 -6.71 9.26 13.91
C GLU A 264 -5.40 8.79 14.53
N ALA A 265 -5.01 7.56 14.25
CA ALA A 265 -3.74 7.02 14.75
C ALA A 265 -2.52 7.63 14.05
N ALA A 266 -2.63 7.91 12.75
CA ALA A 266 -1.52 8.41 11.93
C ALA A 266 -1.29 9.92 12.04
N PHE A 267 -2.33 10.72 12.31
CA PHE A 267 -2.23 12.19 12.31
C PHE A 267 -2.70 12.79 13.64
N LYS A 268 -1.76 13.29 14.42
CA LYS A 268 -2.06 14.07 15.64
C LYS A 268 -2.68 15.44 15.32
N ASP A 269 -2.28 16.04 14.21
CA ASP A 269 -2.77 17.34 13.74
C ASP A 269 -4.11 17.15 13.00
N LEU A 270 -5.17 17.79 13.51
CA LEU A 270 -6.53 17.74 12.95
C LEU A 270 -6.60 18.25 11.51
N LYS A 271 -5.85 19.32 11.17
CA LYS A 271 -5.82 19.87 9.81
C LYS A 271 -5.21 18.89 8.83
N LYS A 272 -4.10 18.23 9.20
CA LYS A 272 -3.47 17.19 8.37
C LYS A 272 -4.40 15.99 8.19
N ARG A 273 -5.11 15.59 9.25
CA ARG A 273 -6.12 14.53 9.17
C ARG A 273 -7.26 14.88 8.22
N GLU A 274 -7.76 16.11 8.26
CA GLU A 274 -8.81 16.56 7.34
C GLU A 274 -8.34 16.57 5.88
N MET A 275 -7.09 16.90 5.64
CA MET A 275 -6.48 16.86 4.30
C MET A 275 -6.45 15.46 3.69
N THR A 276 -6.38 14.39 4.49
CA THR A 276 -6.45 13.01 3.96
C THR A 276 -7.77 12.72 3.27
N ALA A 277 -8.85 13.47 3.60
CA ALA A 277 -10.13 13.35 2.93
C ALA A 277 -10.06 13.73 1.44
N TYR A 278 -9.13 14.62 1.08
CA TYR A 278 -8.88 15.06 -0.30
C TYR A 278 -8.11 14.03 -1.14
N ASN A 279 -7.51 13.00 -0.54
CA ASN A 279 -7.03 11.84 -1.28
C ASN A 279 -8.24 10.98 -1.68
N VAL A 280 -8.87 11.35 -2.80
CA VAL A 280 -10.17 10.80 -3.22
C VAL A 280 -10.09 9.34 -3.68
N ILE A 281 -8.90 8.88 -4.06
CA ILE A 281 -8.65 7.50 -4.50
C ILE A 281 -8.01 6.63 -3.42
N ALA A 282 -7.72 7.21 -2.25
CA ALA A 282 -7.28 6.40 -1.12
C ALA A 282 -8.38 5.47 -0.62
N TYR A 283 -8.00 4.29 -0.19
CA TYR A 283 -8.93 3.34 0.41
C TYR A 283 -9.31 3.77 1.83
N LYS A 284 -10.58 4.05 2.04
CA LYS A 284 -11.10 4.57 3.32
C LYS A 284 -12.03 3.59 4.05
N ASP A 285 -12.15 2.38 3.53
CA ASP A 285 -13.04 1.34 4.05
C ASP A 285 -12.26 0.35 4.96
N LYS A 286 -12.99 -0.57 5.61
CA LYS A 286 -12.40 -1.63 6.42
C LYS A 286 -11.52 -2.54 5.57
N PRO A 287 -10.41 -3.06 6.11
CA PRO A 287 -9.59 -4.04 5.41
C PRO A 287 -10.42 -5.25 4.98
N ARG A 288 -10.08 -5.78 3.81
CA ARG A 288 -10.65 -7.06 3.35
C ARG A 288 -10.07 -8.18 4.20
N LEU A 289 -10.88 -9.19 4.47
CA LEU A 289 -10.49 -10.27 5.38
C LEU A 289 -9.16 -10.92 5.01
N TRP A 290 -8.99 -11.27 3.72
CA TRP A 290 -7.75 -11.93 3.29
C TRP A 290 -6.55 -10.99 3.32
N THR A 291 -6.75 -9.72 2.96
CA THR A 291 -5.69 -8.70 3.06
C THR A 291 -5.19 -8.57 4.50
N ALA A 292 -6.09 -8.56 5.49
CA ALA A 292 -5.69 -8.52 6.89
C ALA A 292 -4.90 -9.77 7.32
N VAL A 293 -5.27 -10.95 6.84
CA VAL A 293 -4.52 -12.20 7.07
C VAL A 293 -3.12 -12.11 6.48
N GLU A 294 -2.98 -11.62 5.25
CA GLU A 294 -1.69 -11.45 4.59
C GLU A 294 -0.80 -10.43 5.31
N MET A 295 -1.37 -9.32 5.79
CA MET A 295 -0.62 -8.34 6.59
C MET A 295 -0.12 -8.93 7.92
N LEU A 296 -0.96 -9.69 8.65
CA LEU A 296 -0.55 -10.36 9.87
C LEU A 296 0.60 -11.36 9.62
N ARG A 297 0.46 -12.22 8.61
CA ARG A 297 1.48 -13.19 8.23
C ARG A 297 2.80 -12.54 7.87
N THR A 298 2.71 -11.44 7.11
CA THR A 298 3.89 -10.70 6.65
C THR A 298 4.63 -10.06 7.81
N THR A 299 3.91 -9.45 8.76
CA THR A 299 4.56 -8.84 9.93
C THR A 299 5.19 -9.90 10.85
N GLU A 300 4.54 -11.06 11.04
CA GLU A 300 5.12 -12.18 11.77
C GLU A 300 6.37 -12.75 11.08
N GLU A 301 6.39 -12.81 9.76
CA GLU A 301 7.56 -13.24 8.99
C GLU A 301 8.70 -12.24 9.12
N ILE A 302 8.43 -10.95 8.91
CA ILE A 302 9.44 -9.88 9.03
C ILE A 302 10.04 -9.89 10.45
N GLU A 303 9.21 -9.96 11.50
CA GLU A 303 9.68 -9.98 12.90
C GLU A 303 10.64 -11.15 13.14
N ARG A 304 10.36 -12.33 12.60
CA ARG A 304 11.25 -13.51 12.72
C ARG A 304 12.55 -13.39 11.95
N ARG A 305 12.58 -12.56 10.90
CA ARG A 305 13.72 -12.44 9.98
C ARG A 305 14.44 -11.09 10.11
N LEU A 306 14.16 -10.31 11.15
CA LEU A 306 14.80 -9.00 11.33
C LEU A 306 16.32 -9.10 11.46
N GLU A 307 16.84 -10.17 12.04
CA GLU A 307 18.30 -10.38 12.14
C GLU A 307 18.95 -10.54 10.76
N GLU A 308 18.25 -11.15 9.78
CA GLU A 308 18.74 -11.28 8.41
C GLU A 308 18.87 -9.90 7.75
N VAL A 309 17.96 -8.98 8.04
CA VAL A 309 17.98 -7.62 7.49
C VAL A 309 19.20 -6.83 7.98
N CYS A 310 19.63 -7.06 9.22
CA CYS A 310 20.73 -6.33 9.87
C CYS A 310 22.13 -6.89 9.52
N GLN A 311 22.25 -8.05 8.90
CA GLN A 311 23.53 -8.70 8.63
C GLN A 311 24.29 -8.18 7.40
N PHE A 312 23.65 -7.34 6.58
CA PHE A 312 24.26 -6.83 5.35
C PHE A 312 25.03 -5.54 5.63
N HIS A 313 26.36 -5.62 5.66
CA HIS A 313 27.28 -4.53 5.99
C HIS A 313 27.20 -3.31 5.04
N ASP A 314 26.75 -3.48 3.81
CA ASP A 314 26.68 -2.43 2.79
C ASP A 314 25.30 -1.80 2.63
N PHE A 315 24.32 -2.19 3.45
CA PHE A 315 22.95 -1.70 3.34
C PHE A 315 22.63 -0.65 4.44
N SER A 316 22.35 0.55 4.02
CA SER A 316 22.05 1.67 4.94
C SER A 316 20.55 1.81 5.19
N PHE A 317 20.15 1.77 6.47
CA PHE A 317 18.78 2.06 6.89
C PHE A 317 18.68 3.46 7.47
N ILE A 318 17.67 4.22 7.04
CA ILE A 318 17.22 5.42 7.71
C ILE A 318 15.77 5.16 8.15
N THR A 319 15.55 5.02 9.45
CA THR A 319 14.21 4.84 10.01
C THR A 319 13.71 6.13 10.62
N VAL A 320 12.56 6.60 10.16
CA VAL A 320 11.86 7.75 10.72
C VAL A 320 10.63 7.23 11.45
N ILE A 321 10.59 7.42 12.77
CA ILE A 321 9.47 7.08 13.65
C ILE A 321 8.85 8.39 14.12
N PHE A 322 7.53 8.54 13.97
CA PHE A 322 6.77 9.74 14.39
C PHE A 322 6.06 9.53 15.72
#